data_4827b2635a1b0a997d52bbd3404698ce
#
_entry.id   4827b2635a1b0a997d52bbd3404698ce
#
_cell.length_a   1.000
_cell.length_b   1.000
_cell.length_c   1.000
_cell.angle_alpha   90.00
_cell.angle_beta   90.00
_cell.angle_gamma   90.00
#
_symmetry.space_group_name_H-M   'P 1'
#
loop_
_entity.id
_entity.type
_entity.pdbx_description
1 polymer ?
#
loop_
_entity_poly.entity_id
_entity_poly.type
_entity_poly.pdbx_seq_one_letter_code
_entity_poly.pdbx_strand_id
1 'polypeptide(L)'
;EAQLEKKIVQFAKSLGIYTRKFTSPGHRAVPDRIFVSGGIVLFLEIKTPGKKPTQAQLHEMALITSVGGLVGWVDNFTDATAFLFSLRYKLTADLKRRCKNQQQEETQ
;
A
#
# COMPACT_ATOMS: atom_id res chain seq x y z
N GLU A 1 -1.51 -14.75 -3.24
CA GLU A 1 -1.78 -13.51 -2.48
C GLU A 1 -1.43 -13.66 -1.01
N ALA A 2 -1.95 -14.69 -0.34
CA ALA A 2 -1.63 -14.92 1.07
C ALA A 2 -0.13 -15.13 1.29
N GLN A 3 0.53 -15.83 0.38
CA GLN A 3 1.98 -16.03 0.48
C GLN A 3 2.74 -14.74 0.22
N LEU A 4 2.28 -13.93 -0.70
CA LEU A 4 2.89 -12.63 -0.98
C LEU A 4 2.73 -11.73 0.24
N GLU A 5 1.53 -11.66 0.82
CA GLU A 5 1.29 -10.85 2.01
C GLU A 5 2.22 -11.27 3.15
N LYS A 6 2.39 -12.57 3.36
CA LYS A 6 3.26 -13.10 4.41
C LYS A 6 4.71 -12.63 4.22
N LYS A 7 5.22 -12.69 2.99
CA LYS A 7 6.57 -12.22 2.67
C LYS A 7 6.72 -10.72 2.94
N ILE A 8 5.71 -9.95 2.56
CA ILE A 8 5.70 -8.50 2.77
C ILE A 8 5.74 -8.17 4.27
N VAL A 9 4.92 -8.87 5.06
CA VAL A 9 4.89 -8.68 6.51
C VAL A 9 6.25 -9.01 7.13
N GLN A 10 6.87 -10.12 6.72
CA GLN A 10 8.19 -10.50 7.22
C GLN A 10 9.24 -9.44 6.88
N PHE A 11 9.21 -8.93 5.66
CA PHE A 11 10.14 -7.88 5.24
C PHE A 11 9.93 -6.61 6.07
N ALA A 12 8.67 -6.19 6.26
CA ALA A 12 8.35 -5.02 7.07
C ALA A 12 8.90 -5.16 8.48
N LYS A 13 8.70 -6.32 9.09
CA LYS A 13 9.21 -6.59 10.44
C LYS A 13 10.73 -6.54 10.50
N SER A 14 11.41 -7.03 9.47
CA SER A 14 12.87 -7.00 9.42
C SER A 14 13.41 -5.58 9.38
N LEU A 15 12.63 -4.64 8.87
CA LEU A 15 12.97 -3.21 8.84
C LEU A 15 12.46 -2.43 10.06
N GLY A 16 11.79 -3.10 11.00
CA GLY A 16 11.22 -2.43 12.16
C GLY A 16 9.97 -1.63 11.85
N ILE A 17 9.27 -1.95 10.76
CA ILE A 17 8.04 -1.28 10.36
C ILE A 17 6.86 -1.94 11.08
N TYR A 18 6.00 -1.12 11.68
CA TYR A 18 4.76 -1.60 12.29
C TYR A 18 3.76 -1.92 11.17
N THR A 19 3.07 -3.07 11.25
CA THR A 19 2.05 -3.42 10.26
C THR A 19 0.91 -4.19 10.90
N ARG A 20 -0.31 -3.93 10.43
CA ARG A 20 -1.53 -4.62 10.85
C ARG A 20 -2.46 -4.75 9.66
N LYS A 21 -3.32 -5.75 9.70
CA LYS A 21 -4.43 -5.81 8.75
C LYS A 21 -5.36 -4.64 8.99
N PHE A 22 -5.90 -4.11 7.90
CA PHE A 22 -6.86 -3.03 7.97
C PHE A 22 -8.22 -3.54 7.52
N THR A 23 -9.22 -3.40 8.39
CA THR A 23 -10.60 -3.74 8.07
C THR A 23 -11.48 -2.60 8.51
N SER A 24 -12.61 -2.42 7.82
CA SER A 24 -13.58 -1.39 8.17
C SER A 24 -14.98 -1.96 8.00
N PRO A 25 -15.78 -2.07 9.06
CA PRO A 25 -17.12 -2.61 8.94
C PRO A 25 -17.93 -1.84 7.91
N GLY A 26 -18.56 -2.56 6.98
CA GLY A 26 -19.35 -1.95 5.92
C GLY A 26 -18.56 -1.39 4.76
N HIS A 27 -17.22 -1.48 4.76
CA HIS A 27 -16.37 -0.93 3.70
C HIS A 27 -15.37 -1.99 3.25
N ARG A 28 -15.81 -2.89 2.36
CA ARG A 28 -14.98 -4.03 1.90
C ARG A 28 -13.80 -3.61 1.05
N ALA A 29 -13.87 -2.43 0.44
CA ALA A 29 -12.88 -1.99 -0.53
C ALA A 29 -11.67 -1.31 0.09
N VAL A 30 -11.58 -1.23 1.43
CA VAL A 30 -10.40 -0.62 2.07
C VAL A 30 -9.15 -1.44 1.77
N PRO A 31 -7.95 -0.80 1.75
CA PRO A 31 -6.69 -1.52 1.53
C PRO A 31 -6.46 -2.60 2.58
N ASP A 32 -5.69 -3.63 2.20
CA ASP A 32 -5.50 -4.82 3.04
C ASP A 32 -4.74 -4.54 4.34
N ARG A 33 -3.73 -3.69 4.30
CA ARG A 33 -2.84 -3.49 5.44
C ARG A 33 -2.40 -2.05 5.57
N ILE A 34 -2.07 -1.69 6.83
CA ILE A 34 -1.38 -0.43 7.13
C ILE A 34 0.06 -0.74 7.53
N PHE A 35 0.94 0.20 7.21
CA PHE A 35 2.36 0.16 7.56
C PHE A 35 2.73 1.51 8.14
N VAL A 36 3.39 1.51 9.28
CA VAL A 36 3.76 2.75 9.97
C VAL A 36 5.25 2.73 10.29
N SER A 37 5.94 3.81 9.94
CA SER A 37 7.34 3.98 10.26
C SER A 37 7.67 5.47 10.31
N GLY A 38 8.36 5.89 11.36
CA GLY A 38 8.80 7.28 11.48
C GLY A 38 7.67 8.31 11.47
N GLY A 39 6.50 7.93 11.98
CA GLY A 39 5.32 8.80 12.00
C GLY A 39 4.54 8.84 10.69
N ILE A 40 4.97 8.11 9.68
CA ILE A 40 4.31 8.07 8.37
C ILE A 40 3.48 6.80 8.28
N VAL A 41 2.24 6.93 7.77
CA VAL A 41 1.32 5.81 7.58
C VAL A 41 1.15 5.56 6.08
N LEU A 42 1.32 4.31 5.67
CA LEU A 42 1.10 3.86 4.29
C LEU A 42 0.05 2.76 4.29
N PHE A 43 -0.95 2.88 3.41
CA PHE A 43 -1.91 1.82 3.16
C PHE A 43 -1.50 1.07 1.89
N LEU A 44 -1.53 -0.26 1.93
CA LEU A 44 -1.26 -1.07 0.73
C LEU A 44 -2.36 -2.08 0.50
N GLU A 45 -2.83 -2.14 -0.74
CA GLU A 45 -3.65 -3.21 -1.26
C GLU A 45 -2.72 -4.26 -1.87
N ILE A 46 -2.92 -5.53 -1.53
CA ILE A 46 -2.04 -6.62 -1.99
C ILE A 46 -2.83 -7.52 -2.92
N LYS A 47 -2.36 -7.64 -4.16
CA LYS A 47 -3.03 -8.40 -5.21
C LYS A 47 -2.21 -9.61 -5.63
N THR A 48 -2.90 -10.65 -6.11
CA THR A 48 -2.26 -11.76 -6.79
C THR A 48 -1.54 -11.25 -8.03
N PRO A 49 -0.38 -11.80 -8.39
CA PRO A 49 0.35 -11.37 -9.58
C PRO A 49 -0.54 -11.28 -10.81
N GLY A 50 -0.49 -10.15 -11.50
CA GLY A 50 -1.28 -9.88 -12.70
C GLY A 50 -2.68 -9.34 -12.43
N LYS A 51 -3.15 -9.36 -11.19
CA LYS A 51 -4.44 -8.79 -10.83
C LYS A 51 -4.32 -7.32 -10.50
N LYS A 52 -5.38 -6.57 -10.78
CA LYS A 52 -5.43 -5.13 -10.48
C LYS A 52 -6.54 -4.84 -9.48
N PRO A 53 -6.49 -3.69 -8.80
CA PRO A 53 -7.58 -3.27 -7.92
C PRO A 53 -8.90 -3.16 -8.68
N THR A 54 -9.99 -3.45 -7.98
CA THR A 54 -11.33 -3.25 -8.52
C THR A 54 -11.66 -1.76 -8.54
N GLN A 55 -12.74 -1.40 -9.25
CA GLN A 55 -13.19 -0.01 -9.26
C GLN A 55 -13.53 0.50 -7.86
N ALA A 56 -14.15 -0.34 -7.03
CA ALA A 56 -14.46 0.04 -5.66
C ALA A 56 -13.19 0.29 -4.85
N GLN A 57 -12.15 -0.54 -5.04
CA GLN A 57 -10.87 -0.36 -4.37
C GLN A 57 -10.17 0.92 -4.84
N LEU A 58 -10.20 1.20 -6.15
CA LEU A 58 -9.62 2.43 -6.69
C LEU A 58 -10.33 3.66 -6.12
N HIS A 59 -11.66 3.60 -6.00
CA HIS A 59 -12.44 4.68 -5.42
C HIS A 59 -12.03 4.92 -3.96
N GLU A 60 -11.89 3.86 -3.19
CA GLU A 60 -11.47 3.97 -1.78
C GLU A 60 -10.06 4.56 -1.68
N MET A 61 -9.14 4.14 -2.55
CA MET A 61 -7.79 4.70 -2.59
C MET A 61 -7.81 6.20 -2.92
N ALA A 62 -8.68 6.61 -3.84
CA ALA A 62 -8.82 8.02 -4.18
C ALA A 62 -9.31 8.85 -2.99
N LEU A 63 -10.22 8.29 -2.18
CA LEU A 63 -10.68 8.97 -0.96
C LEU A 63 -9.52 9.17 0.02
N ILE A 64 -8.71 8.15 0.24
CA ILE A 64 -7.54 8.25 1.13
C ILE A 64 -6.59 9.33 0.62
N THR A 65 -6.30 9.32 -0.68
CA THR A 65 -5.41 10.29 -1.30
C THR A 65 -5.96 11.71 -1.17
N SER A 66 -7.28 11.88 -1.30
CA SER A 66 -7.92 13.20 -1.29
C SER A 66 -7.74 13.92 0.05
N VAL A 67 -7.52 13.18 1.13
CA VAL A 67 -7.29 13.76 2.46
C VAL A 67 -5.82 13.70 2.87
N GLY A 68 -4.92 13.47 1.91
CA GLY A 68 -3.49 13.50 2.15
C GLY A 68 -2.88 12.17 2.60
N GLY A 69 -3.64 11.09 2.57
CA GLY A 69 -3.12 9.77 2.93
C GLY A 69 -2.25 9.19 1.83
N LEU A 70 -1.34 8.31 2.23
CA LEU A 70 -0.47 7.58 1.30
C LEU A 70 -1.03 6.18 1.12
N VAL A 71 -1.34 5.83 -0.13
CA VAL A 71 -1.92 4.54 -0.45
C VAL A 71 -1.43 4.05 -1.80
N GLY A 72 -1.10 2.77 -1.87
CA GLY A 72 -0.68 2.13 -3.11
C GLY A 72 -1.21 0.72 -3.18
N TRP A 73 -0.88 0.02 -4.25
CA TRP A 73 -1.18 -1.39 -4.41
C TRP A 73 0.02 -2.10 -5.02
N VAL A 74 0.16 -3.38 -4.71
CA VAL A 74 1.27 -4.19 -5.23
C VAL A 74 0.75 -5.56 -5.60
N ASP A 75 1.34 -6.16 -6.64
CA ASP A 75 1.06 -7.53 -7.03
C ASP A 75 2.32 -8.39 -7.06
N ASN A 76 3.41 -7.89 -6.51
CA ASN A 76 4.69 -8.62 -6.46
C ASN A 76 5.54 -8.09 -5.31
N PHE A 77 6.53 -8.91 -4.92
CA PHE A 77 7.37 -8.60 -3.78
C PHE A 77 8.32 -7.43 -4.05
N THR A 78 8.87 -7.35 -5.25
CA THR A 78 9.82 -6.28 -5.62
C THR A 78 9.21 -4.90 -5.42
N ASP A 79 8.00 -4.69 -5.94
CA ASP A 79 7.32 -3.41 -5.79
C ASP A 79 7.00 -3.13 -4.32
N ALA A 80 6.59 -4.14 -3.58
CA ALA A 80 6.30 -3.99 -2.16
C ALA A 80 7.54 -3.55 -1.39
N THR A 81 8.69 -4.15 -1.67
CA THR A 81 9.94 -3.76 -0.98
C THR A 81 10.31 -2.31 -1.29
N ALA A 82 10.04 -1.84 -2.50
CA ALA A 82 10.33 -0.46 -2.86
C ALA A 82 9.47 0.52 -2.03
N PHE A 83 8.16 0.24 -1.89
CA PHE A 83 7.29 1.04 -1.03
C PHE A 83 7.78 1.05 0.41
N LEU A 84 8.09 -0.11 0.96
CA LEU A 84 8.47 -0.24 2.37
C LEU A 84 9.84 0.37 2.66
N PHE A 85 10.77 0.27 1.72
CA PHE A 85 12.08 0.90 1.84
C PHE A 85 11.94 2.42 1.91
N SER A 86 11.15 2.99 1.00
CA SER A 86 10.89 4.43 0.99
C SER A 86 10.21 4.89 2.27
N LEU A 87 9.28 4.08 2.79
CA LEU A 87 8.62 4.38 4.06
C LEU A 87 9.63 4.37 5.22
N ARG A 88 10.42 3.30 5.32
CA ARG A 88 11.35 3.12 6.43
C ARG A 88 12.40 4.23 6.50
N TYR A 89 12.92 4.62 5.35
CA TYR A 89 14.02 5.58 5.28
C TYR A 89 13.56 6.99 4.97
N LYS A 90 12.25 7.25 5.11
CA LYS A 90 11.65 8.58 4.96
C LYS A 90 11.93 9.22 3.60
N LEU A 91 11.97 8.41 2.57
CA LEU A 91 12.10 8.90 1.19
C LEU A 91 10.71 9.35 0.73
N THR A 92 10.21 10.42 1.36
CA THR A 92 8.82 10.84 1.28
C THR A 92 8.41 11.23 -0.15
N ALA A 93 9.29 11.94 -0.85
CA ALA A 93 9.02 12.33 -2.25
C ALA A 93 8.91 11.10 -3.14
N ASP A 94 9.79 10.11 -2.96
CA ASP A 94 9.73 8.86 -3.73
C ASP A 94 8.46 8.09 -3.41
N LEU A 95 8.10 8.01 -2.14
CA LEU A 95 6.90 7.30 -1.69
C LEU A 95 5.64 7.93 -2.29
N LYS A 96 5.53 9.25 -2.23
CA LYS A 96 4.40 9.98 -2.81
C LYS A 96 4.31 9.77 -4.32
N ARG A 97 5.45 9.79 -5.00
CA ARG A 97 5.49 9.57 -6.45
C ARG A 97 5.03 8.16 -6.82
N ARG A 98 5.44 7.14 -6.06
CA ARG A 98 5.00 5.76 -6.30
C ARG A 98 3.50 5.63 -6.18
N CYS A 99 2.92 6.21 -5.12
CA CYS A 99 1.48 6.19 -4.92
C CYS A 99 0.75 6.93 -6.05
N LYS A 100 1.23 8.12 -6.39
CA LYS A 100 0.61 8.95 -7.42
C LYS A 100 0.68 8.31 -8.80
N ASN A 101 1.81 7.72 -9.16
CA ASN A 101 1.98 7.13 -10.48
C ASN A 101 1.02 5.98 -10.71
N GLN A 102 0.77 5.15 -9.71
CA GLN A 102 -0.19 4.07 -9.82
C GLN A 102 -1.60 4.58 -10.10
N GLN A 103 -2.00 5.62 -9.40
CA GLN A 103 -3.34 6.19 -9.56
C GLN A 103 -3.51 6.83 -10.91
N GLN A 104 -2.48 7.49 -11.44
CA GLN A 104 -2.52 8.07 -12.78
C GLN A 104 -2.64 6.99 -13.84
N GLU A 105 -1.91 5.89 -13.72
CA GLU A 105 -1.99 4.77 -14.64
C GLU A 105 -3.40 4.18 -14.68
N GLU A 106 -4.04 4.07 -13.52
CA GLU A 106 -5.36 3.49 -13.43
C GLU A 106 -6.46 4.42 -13.94
N THR A 107 -6.24 5.72 -13.96
CA THR A 107 -7.23 6.69 -14.46
C THR A 107 -7.13 6.92 -15.96
N GLN A 108 -6.09 6.43 -16.60
CA GLN A 108 -5.93 6.47 -18.04
C GLN A 108 -6.54 5.23 -18.67
#